data_2e73dfddbbb21bc2ed3f02be7070c7a9
#
_entry.id   2e73dfddbbb21bc2ed3f02be7070c7a9
#
_cell.length_a   1.000
_cell.length_b   1.000
_cell.length_c   1.000
_cell.angle_alpha   90.00
_cell.angle_beta   90.00
_cell.angle_gamma   90.00
#
_symmetry.space_group_name_H-M   'P 1'
#
loop_
_entity.id
_entity.type
_entity.pdbx_description
1 polymer ?
#
loop_
_entity_poly.entity_id
_entity_poly.type
_entity_poly.pdbx_seq_one_letter_code
_entity_poly.pdbx_strand_id
1 'polypeptide(L)'
;LDGGMSHIDTFDPKDDKEVMGDTEKIITRGDFQIGHRLPKLAEVMHNAVVIRSTTSKTGAHQQAQYLSRTSYKQLGTITHPSLGSWVSHISDRDKAIPDFVLVNGISTHPGSGFLPKSQSPLPIVDPKDGLKNSKVDDKLQQRMALLKVINKKISAPIADTYNEFYDDTVRFLKSKDLELFDISKEPSIKRERYGTSRLGQGLLLAKRLVKGDIKFIEVSSGGWDTHTDNFTKLDDRVKELDDGVSALVEDLESEGLLDSTLIVIATEFGRTPKINVNTGRDHYPKAYSTVLIGAGVKGGMAYGETDDTASKVIKDAATISDINATVAHLAGLDVKKEYLSPTGRPFELADKGKIITSILS
;
A
#
# COMPACT_ATOMS: atom_id res chain seq x y z
N LEU A 1 -4.96 3.97 -1.53
CA LEU A 1 -6.02 4.99 -1.42
C LEU A 1 -7.31 4.38 -1.96
N ASP A 2 -8.24 4.02 -1.06
CA ASP A 2 -9.46 3.29 -1.42
C ASP A 2 -10.60 4.25 -1.81
N GLY A 3 -11.13 4.07 -3.01
CA GLY A 3 -12.20 4.89 -3.59
C GLY A 3 -11.86 5.48 -4.97
N GLY A 4 -10.62 5.38 -5.42
CA GLY A 4 -10.21 5.92 -6.73
C GLY A 4 -9.76 7.38 -6.65
N MET A 5 -8.50 7.61 -6.32
CA MET A 5 -7.91 8.95 -6.31
C MET A 5 -7.92 9.58 -7.71
N SER A 6 -8.40 10.82 -7.80
CA SER A 6 -8.39 11.59 -9.04
C SER A 6 -6.96 11.95 -9.46
N HIS A 7 -6.48 11.37 -10.55
CA HIS A 7 -5.15 11.67 -11.08
C HIS A 7 -5.03 13.12 -11.56
N ILE A 8 -6.11 13.69 -12.11
CA ILE A 8 -6.16 15.06 -12.63
C ILE A 8 -6.00 16.06 -11.49
N ASP A 9 -6.69 15.82 -10.38
CA ASP A 9 -6.67 16.73 -9.24
C ASP A 9 -5.43 16.55 -8.34
N THR A 10 -4.55 15.53 -8.64
CA THR A 10 -3.36 15.20 -7.87
C THR A 10 -2.07 15.17 -8.71
N PHE A 11 -1.77 14.07 -9.39
CA PHE A 11 -0.43 13.82 -9.96
C PHE A 11 -0.32 13.99 -11.47
N ASP A 12 -1.43 14.23 -12.18
CA ASP A 12 -1.45 14.45 -13.62
C ASP A 12 -2.34 15.65 -14.02
N PRO A 13 -2.09 16.87 -13.46
CA PRO A 13 -2.86 18.05 -13.79
C PRO A 13 -2.65 18.49 -15.25
N LYS A 14 -3.69 19.08 -15.86
CA LYS A 14 -3.73 19.52 -17.26
C LYS A 14 -3.86 21.05 -17.39
N ASP A 15 -3.88 21.54 -18.62
CA ASP A 15 -4.11 22.96 -18.91
C ASP A 15 -5.59 23.28 -19.18
N ASP A 16 -6.37 22.27 -19.56
CA ASP A 16 -7.79 22.39 -19.86
C ASP A 16 -8.61 22.70 -18.60
N LYS A 17 -9.16 23.91 -18.52
CA LYS A 17 -9.95 24.35 -17.37
C LYS A 17 -11.25 23.60 -17.16
N GLU A 18 -11.87 23.07 -18.22
CA GLU A 18 -13.08 22.26 -18.10
C GLU A 18 -12.78 20.91 -17.42
N VAL A 19 -11.59 20.38 -17.67
CA VAL A 19 -11.09 19.16 -17.05
C VAL A 19 -10.60 19.43 -15.62
N MET A 20 -9.87 20.52 -15.41
CA MET A 20 -9.25 20.83 -14.11
C MET A 20 -10.25 21.34 -13.07
N GLY A 21 -11.33 22.00 -13.50
CA GLY A 21 -12.29 22.61 -12.57
C GLY A 21 -11.60 23.57 -11.60
N ASP A 22 -11.66 23.25 -10.31
CA ASP A 22 -11.07 24.04 -9.21
C ASP A 22 -9.62 23.63 -8.87
N THR A 23 -8.99 22.81 -9.70
CA THR A 23 -7.61 22.38 -9.49
C THR A 23 -6.64 23.27 -10.29
N GLU A 24 -5.58 23.71 -9.63
CA GLU A 24 -4.45 24.43 -10.22
C GLU A 24 -3.20 23.55 -10.22
N LYS A 25 -2.17 23.98 -10.95
CA LYS A 25 -0.87 23.29 -11.03
C LYS A 25 0.17 23.99 -10.18
N ILE A 26 1.02 23.20 -9.50
CA ILE A 26 2.23 23.70 -8.86
C ILE A 26 3.46 22.96 -9.36
N ILE A 27 4.60 23.64 -9.35
CA ILE A 27 5.91 23.08 -9.72
C ILE A 27 6.42 22.25 -8.54
N THR A 28 6.98 21.08 -8.83
CA THR A 28 7.65 20.23 -7.85
C THR A 28 9.16 20.47 -7.84
N ARG A 29 9.87 19.90 -6.87
CA ARG A 29 11.35 19.78 -6.92
C ARG A 29 11.84 18.70 -7.89
N GLY A 30 11.00 18.25 -8.82
CA GLY A 30 11.32 17.39 -9.95
C GLY A 30 11.01 18.12 -11.26
N ASP A 31 11.09 17.39 -12.38
CA ASP A 31 10.88 17.96 -13.72
C ASP A 31 9.40 17.94 -14.16
N PHE A 32 8.46 18.05 -13.21
CA PHE A 32 7.02 17.96 -13.49
C PHE A 32 6.16 18.78 -12.52
N GLN A 33 4.89 18.92 -12.85
CA GLN A 33 3.90 19.61 -12.03
C GLN A 33 2.89 18.62 -11.42
N ILE A 34 2.31 18.98 -10.27
CA ILE A 34 1.22 18.26 -9.60
C ILE A 34 0.10 19.24 -9.20
N GLY A 35 -1.02 18.73 -8.69
CA GLY A 35 -2.13 19.54 -8.20
C GLY A 35 -1.73 20.41 -7.00
N HIS A 36 -2.24 21.64 -6.96
CA HIS A 36 -1.86 22.67 -5.97
C HIS A 36 -2.16 22.29 -4.52
N ARG A 37 -3.02 21.30 -4.29
CA ARG A 37 -3.39 20.82 -2.95
C ARG A 37 -2.31 19.93 -2.30
N LEU A 38 -1.17 19.70 -3.01
CA LEU A 38 -0.04 18.87 -2.56
C LEU A 38 1.27 19.66 -2.39
N PRO A 39 1.27 20.82 -1.68
CA PRO A 39 2.44 21.70 -1.63
C PRO A 39 3.64 21.07 -0.92
N LYS A 40 3.42 20.28 0.14
CA LYS A 40 4.51 19.61 0.89
C LYS A 40 5.08 18.44 0.12
N LEU A 41 4.22 17.64 -0.52
CA LEU A 41 4.67 16.58 -1.41
C LEU A 41 5.49 17.13 -2.57
N ALA A 42 5.13 18.30 -3.14
CA ALA A 42 5.89 18.95 -4.21
C ALA A 42 7.38 19.14 -3.84
N GLU A 43 7.68 19.42 -2.56
CA GLU A 43 9.05 19.62 -2.06
C GLU A 43 9.88 18.32 -2.00
N VAL A 44 9.25 17.16 -1.88
CA VAL A 44 9.93 15.85 -1.78
C VAL A 44 9.88 15.05 -3.08
N MET A 45 9.25 15.56 -4.15
CA MET A 45 9.10 14.86 -5.44
C MET A 45 10.42 14.63 -6.19
N HIS A 46 11.52 15.26 -5.80
CA HIS A 46 12.85 14.91 -6.32
C HIS A 46 13.28 13.46 -5.98
N ASN A 47 12.64 12.82 -5.00
CA ASN A 47 12.83 11.41 -4.64
C ASN A 47 11.81 10.47 -5.31
N ALA A 48 10.93 10.99 -6.17
CA ALA A 48 9.77 10.27 -6.66
C ALA A 48 9.74 10.09 -8.18
N VAL A 49 9.13 8.98 -8.61
CA VAL A 49 8.63 8.78 -9.98
C VAL A 49 7.11 8.81 -9.95
N VAL A 50 6.50 9.64 -10.77
CA VAL A 50 5.05 9.65 -10.99
C VAL A 50 4.73 8.91 -12.28
N ILE A 51 4.11 7.74 -12.17
CA ILE A 51 3.62 6.95 -13.32
C ILE A 51 2.23 7.47 -13.67
N ARG A 52 2.11 8.28 -14.73
CA ARG A 52 0.86 8.90 -15.20
C ARG A 52 0.05 8.01 -16.12
N SER A 53 0.64 6.93 -16.56
CA SER A 53 0.12 6.03 -17.58
C SER A 53 -0.44 4.73 -17.02
N THR A 54 -0.81 4.69 -15.73
CA THR A 54 -1.41 3.49 -15.14
C THR A 54 -2.77 3.21 -15.73
N THR A 55 -3.03 1.95 -16.07
CA THR A 55 -4.30 1.50 -16.65
C THR A 55 -4.84 0.26 -15.95
N SER A 56 -6.17 0.14 -15.89
CA SER A 56 -6.87 -1.05 -15.40
C SER A 56 -8.03 -1.41 -16.32
N LYS A 57 -8.52 -2.64 -16.20
CA LYS A 57 -9.63 -3.17 -17.00
C LYS A 57 -10.98 -3.11 -16.25
N THR A 58 -11.00 -2.71 -15.00
CA THR A 58 -12.21 -2.69 -14.17
C THR A 58 -12.35 -1.40 -13.39
N GLY A 59 -13.57 -0.85 -13.37
CA GLY A 59 -13.97 0.30 -12.56
C GLY A 59 -14.88 -0.10 -11.39
N ALA A 60 -14.97 -1.38 -11.03
CA ALA A 60 -15.71 -1.85 -9.86
C ALA A 60 -14.76 -1.98 -8.67
N HIS A 61 -15.01 -1.27 -7.56
CA HIS A 61 -14.12 -1.15 -6.41
C HIS A 61 -13.54 -2.48 -5.94
N GLN A 62 -14.38 -3.44 -5.57
CA GLN A 62 -13.93 -4.71 -5.02
C GLN A 62 -12.99 -5.47 -5.97
N GLN A 63 -13.32 -5.51 -7.27
CA GLN A 63 -12.51 -6.19 -8.28
C GLN A 63 -11.19 -5.44 -8.53
N ALA A 64 -11.23 -4.11 -8.57
CA ALA A 64 -10.06 -3.28 -8.81
C ALA A 64 -9.11 -3.29 -7.60
N GLN A 65 -9.63 -3.25 -6.37
CA GLN A 65 -8.86 -3.40 -5.14
C GLN A 65 -8.18 -4.77 -5.06
N TYR A 66 -8.89 -5.82 -5.44
CA TYR A 66 -8.31 -7.16 -5.53
C TYR A 66 -7.18 -7.21 -6.56
N LEU A 67 -7.43 -6.67 -7.77
CA LEU A 67 -6.44 -6.63 -8.86
C LEU A 67 -5.19 -5.82 -8.45
N SER A 68 -5.36 -4.66 -7.81
CA SER A 68 -4.22 -3.81 -7.40
C SER A 68 -3.31 -4.50 -6.38
N ARG A 69 -3.86 -5.34 -5.51
CA ARG A 69 -3.11 -6.04 -4.47
C ARG A 69 -2.52 -7.37 -4.92
N THR A 70 -3.11 -8.01 -5.95
CA THR A 70 -2.73 -9.37 -6.36
C THR A 70 -2.21 -9.48 -7.78
N SER A 71 -2.43 -8.48 -8.63
CA SER A 71 -2.25 -8.51 -10.11
C SER A 71 -3.20 -9.44 -10.85
N TYR A 72 -4.06 -10.17 -10.16
CA TYR A 72 -4.96 -11.16 -10.75
C TYR A 72 -6.41 -10.68 -10.74
N LYS A 73 -7.17 -11.13 -11.74
CA LYS A 73 -8.62 -10.99 -11.72
C LYS A 73 -9.19 -11.89 -10.60
N GLN A 74 -10.12 -11.35 -9.82
CA GLN A 74 -10.82 -12.11 -8.79
C GLN A 74 -11.61 -13.27 -9.42
N LEU A 75 -11.40 -14.48 -8.93
CA LEU A 75 -12.09 -15.71 -9.34
C LEU A 75 -12.73 -16.37 -8.12
N GLY A 76 -13.91 -17.00 -8.31
CA GLY A 76 -14.59 -17.70 -7.22
C GLY A 76 -13.91 -18.99 -6.76
N THR A 77 -12.96 -19.52 -7.54
CA THR A 77 -12.33 -20.83 -7.31
C THR A 77 -10.99 -20.76 -6.58
N ILE A 78 -10.35 -19.58 -6.54
CA ILE A 78 -9.05 -19.39 -5.89
C ILE A 78 -8.92 -17.94 -5.41
N THR A 79 -8.31 -17.75 -4.26
CA THR A 79 -7.87 -16.44 -3.78
C THR A 79 -6.37 -16.34 -3.96
N HIS A 80 -5.91 -15.33 -4.71
CA HIS A 80 -4.49 -15.09 -4.92
C HIS A 80 -3.88 -14.34 -3.74
N PRO A 81 -2.61 -14.58 -3.40
CA PRO A 81 -1.92 -13.83 -2.37
C PRO A 81 -1.75 -12.36 -2.76
N SER A 82 -1.83 -11.46 -1.78
CA SER A 82 -1.43 -10.07 -1.96
C SER A 82 0.09 -9.96 -2.09
N LEU A 83 0.57 -8.85 -2.67
CA LEU A 83 2.00 -8.58 -2.82
C LEU A 83 2.74 -8.65 -1.47
N GLY A 84 2.17 -8.07 -0.40
CA GLY A 84 2.76 -8.13 0.94
C GLY A 84 2.84 -9.56 1.49
N SER A 85 1.88 -10.42 1.15
CA SER A 85 1.93 -11.85 1.53
C SER A 85 3.01 -12.62 0.76
N TRP A 86 3.28 -12.24 -0.49
CA TRP A 86 4.42 -12.78 -1.24
C TRP A 86 5.76 -12.35 -0.63
N VAL A 87 5.90 -11.07 -0.27
CA VAL A 87 7.09 -10.57 0.44
C VAL A 87 7.31 -11.33 1.74
N SER A 88 6.26 -11.50 2.54
CA SER A 88 6.32 -12.27 3.79
C SER A 88 6.69 -13.74 3.57
N HIS A 89 6.16 -14.37 2.51
CA HIS A 89 6.43 -15.78 2.20
C HIS A 89 7.85 -16.04 1.73
N ILE A 90 8.44 -15.10 1.01
CA ILE A 90 9.80 -15.25 0.45
C ILE A 90 10.87 -14.74 1.43
N SER A 91 10.48 -13.91 2.38
CA SER A 91 11.34 -13.47 3.47
C SER A 91 11.68 -14.65 4.39
N ASP A 92 12.91 -15.16 4.28
CA ASP A 92 13.39 -16.26 5.12
C ASP A 92 14.04 -15.69 6.39
N ARG A 93 13.21 -15.23 7.34
CA ARG A 93 13.68 -14.62 8.59
C ARG A 93 13.09 -15.31 9.82
N ASP A 94 13.96 -15.77 10.70
CA ASP A 94 13.53 -16.22 12.03
C ASP A 94 13.32 -15.02 12.97
N LYS A 95 12.24 -14.26 12.71
CA LYS A 95 11.79 -13.16 13.57
C LYS A 95 10.42 -13.45 14.16
N ALA A 96 10.22 -13.03 15.40
CA ALA A 96 8.93 -13.14 16.05
C ALA A 96 7.91 -12.15 15.47
N ILE A 97 8.38 -11.02 14.94
CA ILE A 97 7.55 -9.96 14.35
C ILE A 97 7.15 -10.33 12.92
N PRO A 98 5.86 -10.24 12.54
CA PRO A 98 5.40 -10.51 11.19
C PRO A 98 6.03 -9.57 10.16
N ASP A 99 6.37 -10.08 8.97
CA ASP A 99 6.95 -9.30 7.89
C ASP A 99 5.93 -8.46 7.11
N PHE A 100 4.64 -8.67 7.34
CA PHE A 100 3.56 -7.89 6.72
C PHE A 100 2.60 -7.35 7.76
N VAL A 101 2.43 -6.01 7.77
CA VAL A 101 1.49 -5.29 8.65
C VAL A 101 0.50 -4.50 7.79
N LEU A 102 -0.80 -4.62 8.10
CA LEU A 102 -1.89 -3.91 7.44
C LEU A 102 -2.52 -2.91 8.42
N VAL A 103 -2.31 -1.63 8.19
CA VAL A 103 -2.82 -0.52 9.01
C VAL A 103 -4.08 0.06 8.37
N ASN A 104 -5.13 0.30 9.15
CA ASN A 104 -6.44 0.79 8.70
C ASN A 104 -7.06 -0.11 7.61
N GLY A 105 -6.79 -1.41 7.64
CA GLY A 105 -7.15 -2.33 6.57
C GLY A 105 -8.65 -2.44 6.32
N ILE A 106 -8.99 -2.84 5.10
CA ILE A 106 -10.36 -3.10 4.64
C ILE A 106 -10.69 -4.58 4.75
N SER A 107 -11.97 -4.89 4.99
CA SER A 107 -12.47 -6.27 5.15
C SER A 107 -12.35 -7.14 3.88
N THR A 108 -12.21 -6.50 2.71
CA THR A 108 -12.08 -7.17 1.40
C THR A 108 -10.64 -7.48 1.00
N HIS A 109 -9.66 -7.26 1.89
CA HIS A 109 -8.25 -7.51 1.60
C HIS A 109 -8.01 -9.02 1.36
N PRO A 110 -7.32 -9.43 0.27
CA PRO A 110 -7.12 -10.84 -0.10
C PRO A 110 -6.23 -11.64 0.89
N GLY A 111 -5.40 -10.94 1.67
CA GLY A 111 -4.49 -11.57 2.64
C GLY A 111 -3.50 -12.53 1.99
N SER A 112 -3.25 -13.67 2.65
CA SER A 112 -2.33 -14.70 2.16
C SER A 112 -2.86 -15.49 0.96
N GLY A 113 -4.12 -15.34 0.60
CA GLY A 113 -4.71 -16.13 -0.49
C GLY A 113 -4.52 -17.62 -0.28
N PHE A 114 -3.87 -18.30 -1.25
CA PHE A 114 -3.56 -19.73 -1.19
C PHE A 114 -2.24 -20.06 -0.45
N LEU A 115 -1.45 -19.05 -0.04
CA LEU A 115 -0.28 -19.26 0.82
C LEU A 115 -0.69 -19.62 2.26
N PRO A 116 0.23 -20.14 3.09
CA PRO A 116 -0.05 -20.40 4.50
C PRO A 116 -0.60 -19.16 5.23
N LYS A 117 -1.48 -19.37 6.20
CA LYS A 117 -2.10 -18.27 6.97
C LYS A 117 -1.11 -17.46 7.80
N SER A 118 0.04 -18.01 8.14
CA SER A 118 1.17 -17.30 8.76
C SER A 118 1.69 -16.14 7.91
N GLN A 119 1.43 -16.15 6.60
CA GLN A 119 1.80 -15.10 5.66
C GLN A 119 0.71 -14.02 5.50
N SER A 120 -0.37 -14.10 6.26
CA SER A 120 -1.40 -13.06 6.29
C SER A 120 -0.90 -11.80 7.00
N PRO A 121 -1.37 -10.60 6.60
CA PRO A 121 -0.98 -9.37 7.29
C PRO A 121 -1.42 -9.38 8.76
N LEU A 122 -0.59 -8.82 9.64
CA LEU A 122 -0.98 -8.46 11.00
C LEU A 122 -1.86 -7.19 10.92
N PRO A 123 -3.15 -7.26 11.29
CA PRO A 123 -4.03 -6.10 11.16
C PRO A 123 -3.90 -5.16 12.35
N ILE A 124 -3.71 -3.87 12.06
CA ILE A 124 -3.83 -2.76 13.02
C ILE A 124 -5.07 -1.96 12.64
N VAL A 125 -6.12 -2.07 13.42
CA VAL A 125 -7.42 -1.44 13.13
C VAL A 125 -7.34 0.07 13.29
N ASP A 126 -6.72 0.55 14.36
CA ASP A 126 -6.46 1.97 14.59
C ASP A 126 -5.00 2.15 15.07
N PRO A 127 -4.18 2.95 14.37
CA PRO A 127 -2.79 3.14 14.75
C PRO A 127 -2.62 3.79 16.12
N LYS A 128 -3.61 4.54 16.63
CA LYS A 128 -3.58 5.14 17.97
C LYS A 128 -3.74 4.10 19.08
N ASP A 129 -4.48 3.04 18.80
CA ASP A 129 -4.68 1.94 19.75
C ASP A 129 -3.55 0.90 19.71
N GLY A 130 -2.74 0.91 18.64
CA GLY A 130 -1.70 -0.08 18.41
C GLY A 130 -2.24 -1.51 18.35
N LEU A 131 -1.51 -2.45 18.92
CA LEU A 131 -1.94 -3.87 19.00
C LEU A 131 -2.92 -4.07 20.18
N LYS A 132 -4.17 -4.36 19.85
CA LYS A 132 -5.17 -4.76 20.84
C LYS A 132 -4.89 -6.16 21.38
N ASN A 133 -5.21 -6.40 22.65
CA ASN A 133 -5.06 -7.70 23.30
C ASN A 133 -3.62 -8.26 23.32
N SER A 134 -2.61 -7.41 23.30
CA SER A 134 -1.20 -7.80 23.29
C SER A 134 -0.64 -8.22 24.66
N LYS A 135 -1.46 -8.18 25.73
CA LYS A 135 -1.01 -8.59 27.07
C LYS A 135 -0.96 -10.10 27.20
N VAL A 136 0.22 -10.61 27.49
CA VAL A 136 0.44 -12.01 27.84
C VAL A 136 0.23 -12.17 29.34
N ASP A 137 -0.87 -12.84 29.72
CA ASP A 137 -1.13 -13.22 31.11
C ASP A 137 -0.92 -14.75 31.30
N ASP A 138 -0.90 -15.18 32.57
CA ASP A 138 -0.75 -16.61 32.90
C ASP A 138 -1.87 -17.48 32.34
N LYS A 139 -3.08 -16.90 32.15
CA LYS A 139 -4.23 -17.61 31.55
C LYS A 139 -3.99 -17.90 30.07
N LEU A 140 -3.38 -16.96 29.33
CA LEU A 140 -3.00 -17.21 27.95
C LEU A 140 -2.02 -18.38 27.85
N GLN A 141 -0.98 -18.40 28.69
CA GLN A 141 0.01 -19.47 28.71
C GLN A 141 -0.63 -20.84 29.03
N GLN A 142 -1.54 -20.90 30.02
CA GLN A 142 -2.25 -22.11 30.36
C GLN A 142 -3.16 -22.59 29.21
N ARG A 143 -3.87 -21.68 28.53
CA ARG A 143 -4.70 -21.99 27.36
C ARG A 143 -3.87 -22.55 26.22
N MET A 144 -2.71 -21.96 25.94
CA MET A 144 -1.79 -22.43 24.91
C MET A 144 -1.25 -23.82 25.20
N ALA A 145 -0.87 -24.10 26.47
CA ALA A 145 -0.44 -25.42 26.90
C ALA A 145 -1.55 -26.45 26.71
N LEU A 146 -2.80 -26.12 27.06
CA LEU A 146 -3.96 -26.98 26.87
C LEU A 146 -4.24 -27.26 25.38
N LEU A 147 -4.17 -26.24 24.53
CA LEU A 147 -4.33 -26.36 23.06
C LEU A 147 -3.31 -27.33 22.47
N LYS A 148 -2.03 -27.25 22.88
CA LYS A 148 -1.00 -28.19 22.43
C LYS A 148 -1.31 -29.64 22.81
N VAL A 149 -1.88 -29.86 24.00
CA VAL A 149 -2.31 -31.21 24.43
C VAL A 149 -3.48 -31.71 23.59
N ILE A 150 -4.45 -30.84 23.28
CA ILE A 150 -5.60 -31.18 22.42
C ILE A 150 -5.13 -31.48 21.00
N ASN A 151 -4.27 -30.61 20.42
CA ASN A 151 -3.75 -30.78 19.07
C ASN A 151 -2.92 -32.04 18.89
N LYS A 152 -2.18 -32.49 19.94
CA LYS A 152 -1.50 -33.80 19.91
C LYS A 152 -2.44 -35.00 19.73
N LYS A 153 -3.70 -34.85 20.14
CA LYS A 153 -4.72 -35.94 19.97
C LYS A 153 -5.36 -35.88 18.58
N ILE A 154 -5.17 -34.80 17.83
CA ILE A 154 -5.67 -34.63 16.47
C ILE A 154 -4.51 -34.99 15.53
N SER A 155 -4.48 -36.22 15.06
CA SER A 155 -3.45 -36.75 14.13
C SER A 155 -3.62 -36.14 12.72
N ALA A 156 -3.49 -34.83 12.57
CA ALA A 156 -3.58 -34.16 11.30
C ALA A 156 -2.35 -33.20 11.11
N PRO A 157 -1.73 -33.16 9.92
CA PRO A 157 -0.60 -32.28 9.62
C PRO A 157 -0.89 -30.80 9.94
N ILE A 158 -2.14 -30.39 9.91
CA ILE A 158 -2.61 -29.06 10.24
C ILE A 158 -2.38 -28.68 11.71
N ALA A 159 -2.35 -29.66 12.62
CA ALA A 159 -2.16 -29.42 14.05
C ALA A 159 -0.76 -28.88 14.39
N ASP A 160 0.26 -29.37 13.69
CA ASP A 160 1.64 -28.91 13.88
C ASP A 160 1.80 -27.46 13.37
N THR A 161 1.23 -27.14 12.22
CA THR A 161 1.20 -25.77 11.68
C THR A 161 0.53 -24.78 12.64
N TYR A 162 -0.57 -25.17 13.29
CA TYR A 162 -1.22 -24.35 14.32
C TYR A 162 -0.36 -24.16 15.57
N ASN A 163 0.35 -25.21 16.01
CA ASN A 163 1.22 -25.11 17.18
C ASN A 163 2.39 -24.17 16.92
N GLU A 164 3.03 -24.23 15.75
CA GLU A 164 4.08 -23.30 15.33
C GLU A 164 3.58 -21.86 15.30
N PHE A 165 2.43 -21.62 14.68
CA PHE A 165 1.80 -20.30 14.64
C PHE A 165 1.52 -19.71 16.05
N TYR A 166 1.08 -20.55 16.98
CA TYR A 166 0.85 -20.13 18.35
C TYR A 166 2.15 -19.83 19.08
N ASP A 167 3.19 -20.62 18.90
CA ASP A 167 4.49 -20.38 19.53
C ASP A 167 5.11 -19.08 19.03
N ASP A 168 5.03 -18.80 17.73
CA ASP A 168 5.47 -17.54 17.12
C ASP A 168 4.66 -16.35 17.66
N THR A 169 3.35 -16.50 17.79
CA THR A 169 2.50 -15.47 18.39
C THR A 169 2.90 -15.17 19.83
N VAL A 170 3.13 -16.18 20.65
CA VAL A 170 3.58 -15.98 22.05
C VAL A 170 4.98 -15.35 22.11
N ARG A 171 5.90 -15.78 21.24
CA ARG A 171 7.24 -15.22 21.10
C ARG A 171 7.16 -13.72 20.75
N PHE A 172 6.33 -13.35 19.78
CA PHE A 172 6.07 -11.98 19.40
C PHE A 172 5.47 -11.16 20.54
N LEU A 173 4.43 -11.65 21.20
CA LEU A 173 3.79 -10.95 22.32
C LEU A 173 4.70 -10.76 23.55
N LYS A 174 5.80 -11.50 23.66
CA LYS A 174 6.84 -11.35 24.69
C LYS A 174 8.02 -10.50 24.23
N SER A 175 8.09 -10.16 22.96
CA SER A 175 9.19 -9.42 22.37
C SER A 175 9.12 -7.93 22.74
N LYS A 176 10.29 -7.27 22.77
CA LYS A 176 10.37 -5.80 22.88
C LYS A 176 9.84 -5.10 21.62
N ASP A 177 9.70 -5.82 20.51
CA ASP A 177 9.21 -5.28 19.24
C ASP A 177 7.75 -4.83 19.30
N LEU A 178 6.99 -5.25 20.33
CA LEU A 178 5.66 -4.70 20.61
C LEU A 178 5.68 -3.18 20.79
N GLU A 179 6.78 -2.63 21.26
CA GLU A 179 6.92 -1.18 21.45
C GLU A 179 6.91 -0.40 20.13
N LEU A 180 7.22 -1.05 19.01
CA LEU A 180 7.14 -0.45 17.68
C LEU A 180 5.71 -0.02 17.33
N PHE A 181 4.72 -0.74 17.83
CA PHE A 181 3.30 -0.50 17.55
C PHE A 181 2.68 0.60 18.42
N ASP A 182 3.42 1.13 19.38
CA ASP A 182 2.95 2.20 20.27
C ASP A 182 3.43 3.57 19.80
N ILE A 183 2.60 4.26 19.02
CA ILE A 183 2.90 5.61 18.53
C ILE A 183 2.82 6.68 19.62
N SER A 184 2.27 6.39 20.80
CA SER A 184 2.26 7.34 21.92
C SER A 184 3.65 7.66 22.45
N LYS A 185 4.63 6.80 22.15
CA LYS A 185 6.06 7.01 22.46
C LYS A 185 6.73 8.08 21.60
N GLU A 186 6.13 8.47 20.48
CA GLU A 186 6.62 9.59 19.67
C GLU A 186 6.22 10.94 20.32
N PRO A 187 7.08 11.95 20.27
CA PRO A 187 6.76 13.31 20.77
C PRO A 187 5.50 13.85 20.09
N SER A 188 4.69 14.65 20.83
CA SER A 188 3.43 15.22 20.30
C SER A 188 3.65 16.03 19.02
N ILE A 189 4.71 16.84 18.98
CA ILE A 189 5.08 17.65 17.81
C ILE A 189 5.31 16.79 16.57
N LYS A 190 5.88 15.60 16.73
CA LYS A 190 6.10 14.66 15.63
C LYS A 190 4.79 14.05 15.17
N ARG A 191 3.94 13.64 16.11
CA ARG A 191 2.60 13.12 15.80
C ARG A 191 1.73 14.14 15.07
N GLU A 192 1.81 15.41 15.45
CA GLU A 192 1.10 16.53 14.81
C GLU A 192 1.59 16.81 13.41
N ARG A 193 2.91 16.67 13.15
CA ARG A 193 3.50 16.86 11.81
C ARG A 193 2.95 15.88 10.77
N TYR A 194 2.69 14.62 11.16
CA TYR A 194 2.02 13.62 10.30
C TYR A 194 0.51 13.88 10.13
N GLY A 195 -0.05 14.82 10.87
CA GLY A 195 -1.49 15.04 10.97
C GLY A 195 -2.17 14.07 11.94
N THR A 196 -3.32 14.50 12.47
CA THR A 196 -4.07 13.73 13.48
C THR A 196 -5.05 12.72 12.88
N SER A 197 -5.15 12.64 11.56
CA SER A 197 -6.00 11.69 10.84
C SER A 197 -5.52 10.25 11.01
N ARG A 198 -6.39 9.30 10.66
CA ARG A 198 -6.02 7.87 10.67
C ARG A 198 -4.90 7.57 9.67
N LEU A 199 -4.89 8.25 8.50
CA LEU A 199 -3.81 8.10 7.53
C LEU A 199 -2.49 8.61 8.11
N GLY A 200 -2.44 9.84 8.61
CA GLY A 200 -1.21 10.43 9.14
C GLY A 200 -0.63 9.62 10.30
N GLN A 201 -1.47 9.20 11.26
CA GLN A 201 -1.01 8.37 12.39
C GLN A 201 -0.63 6.94 11.92
N GLY A 202 -1.26 6.42 10.86
CA GLY A 202 -0.87 5.17 10.21
C GLY A 202 0.50 5.27 9.54
N LEU A 203 0.81 6.38 8.88
CA LEU A 203 2.12 6.63 8.27
C LEU A 203 3.22 6.83 9.31
N LEU A 204 2.92 7.47 10.46
CA LEU A 204 3.83 7.53 11.59
C LEU A 204 4.12 6.13 12.16
N LEU A 205 3.09 5.29 12.28
CA LEU A 205 3.28 3.88 12.66
C LEU A 205 4.15 3.16 11.62
N ALA A 206 3.88 3.35 10.31
CA ALA A 206 4.67 2.75 9.25
C ALA A 206 6.16 3.12 9.37
N LYS A 207 6.50 4.38 9.65
CA LYS A 207 7.88 4.80 9.90
C LYS A 207 8.54 4.02 11.04
N ARG A 208 7.82 3.80 12.15
CA ARG A 208 8.31 3.00 13.29
C ARG A 208 8.54 1.54 12.89
N LEU A 209 7.63 0.97 12.11
CA LEU A 209 7.71 -0.41 11.62
C LEU A 209 8.87 -0.60 10.63
N VAL A 210 9.17 0.39 9.77
CA VAL A 210 10.36 0.40 8.92
C VAL A 210 11.63 0.31 9.78
N LYS A 211 11.73 1.10 10.85
CA LYS A 211 12.86 1.02 11.81
C LYS A 211 12.97 -0.34 12.51
N GLY A 212 11.85 -1.03 12.68
CA GLY A 212 11.77 -2.41 13.18
C GLY A 212 12.08 -3.47 12.12
N ASP A 213 12.46 -3.05 10.90
CA ASP A 213 12.77 -3.92 9.77
C ASP A 213 11.59 -4.81 9.34
N ILE A 214 10.35 -4.28 9.41
CA ILE A 214 9.17 -4.90 8.79
C ILE A 214 9.27 -4.74 7.28
N LYS A 215 9.08 -5.81 6.53
CA LYS A 215 9.36 -5.84 5.08
C LYS A 215 8.26 -5.25 4.23
N PHE A 216 6.99 -5.38 4.64
CA PHE A 216 5.87 -4.83 3.91
C PHE A 216 4.84 -4.21 4.85
N ILE A 217 4.50 -2.95 4.60
CA ILE A 217 3.54 -2.21 5.42
C ILE A 217 2.52 -1.60 4.46
N GLU A 218 1.26 -1.98 4.58
CA GLU A 218 0.16 -1.36 3.85
C GLU A 218 -0.62 -0.45 4.79
N VAL A 219 -0.82 0.82 4.40
CA VAL A 219 -1.64 1.78 5.13
C VAL A 219 -2.81 2.19 4.25
N SER A 220 -4.02 1.78 4.61
CA SER A 220 -5.23 2.11 3.84
C SER A 220 -5.80 3.47 4.24
N SER A 221 -6.27 4.22 3.23
CA SER A 221 -7.00 5.47 3.39
C SER A 221 -8.23 5.48 2.48
N GLY A 222 -9.42 5.55 3.06
CA GLY A 222 -10.68 5.63 2.32
C GLY A 222 -11.15 7.06 2.09
N GLY A 223 -12.32 7.19 1.42
CA GLY A 223 -12.96 8.47 1.17
C GLY A 223 -12.57 9.15 -0.14
N TRP A 224 -11.94 8.42 -1.06
CA TRP A 224 -11.56 8.91 -2.38
C TRP A 224 -12.65 8.70 -3.44
N ASP A 225 -13.82 8.15 -3.08
CA ASP A 225 -14.97 7.93 -3.97
C ASP A 225 -15.83 9.21 -4.09
N THR A 226 -15.38 10.17 -4.90
CA THR A 226 -15.87 11.54 -4.96
C THR A 226 -16.86 11.76 -6.12
N HIS A 227 -17.93 10.96 -6.18
CA HIS A 227 -19.00 11.13 -7.17
C HIS A 227 -19.78 12.45 -7.06
N THR A 228 -19.70 13.13 -5.92
CA THR A 228 -20.32 14.42 -5.64
C THR A 228 -19.34 15.31 -4.91
N ASP A 229 -19.40 16.63 -5.15
CA ASP A 229 -18.59 17.63 -4.43
C ASP A 229 -17.10 17.27 -4.37
N ASN A 230 -16.54 16.84 -5.51
CA ASN A 230 -15.19 16.32 -5.60
C ASN A 230 -14.16 17.25 -4.97
N PHE A 231 -14.19 18.53 -5.31
CA PHE A 231 -13.16 19.47 -4.90
C PHE A 231 -13.17 19.72 -3.39
N THR A 232 -14.33 19.92 -2.78
CA THR A 232 -14.47 20.09 -1.31
C THR A 232 -14.06 18.83 -0.55
N LYS A 233 -14.46 17.65 -1.06
CA LYS A 233 -14.07 16.37 -0.41
C LYS A 233 -12.60 16.06 -0.55
N LEU A 234 -11.96 16.48 -1.63
CA LEU A 234 -10.53 16.32 -1.84
C LEU A 234 -9.69 17.18 -0.90
N ASP A 235 -10.16 18.37 -0.49
CA ASP A 235 -9.38 19.27 0.36
C ASP A 235 -8.87 18.56 1.63
N ASP A 236 -9.75 17.84 2.34
CA ASP A 236 -9.35 17.08 3.53
C ASP A 236 -8.48 15.86 3.18
N ARG A 237 -8.88 15.06 2.17
CA ARG A 237 -8.18 13.81 1.81
C ARG A 237 -6.79 14.06 1.28
N VAL A 238 -6.66 15.06 0.40
CA VAL A 238 -5.38 15.43 -0.20
C VAL A 238 -4.47 16.07 0.85
N LYS A 239 -5.04 16.90 1.76
CA LYS A 239 -4.27 17.45 2.88
C LYS A 239 -3.71 16.35 3.81
N GLU A 240 -4.50 15.33 4.14
CA GLU A 240 -4.03 14.20 4.94
C GLU A 240 -2.90 13.44 4.24
N LEU A 241 -2.98 13.27 2.92
CA LEU A 241 -1.96 12.63 2.10
C LEU A 241 -0.68 13.49 2.05
N ASP A 242 -0.83 14.78 1.79
CA ASP A 242 0.26 15.75 1.70
C ASP A 242 1.05 15.83 3.00
N ASP A 243 0.36 16.05 4.13
CA ASP A 243 0.98 16.12 5.46
C ASP A 243 1.70 14.82 5.84
N GLY A 244 1.01 13.69 5.67
CA GLY A 244 1.49 12.40 6.17
C GLY A 244 2.63 11.82 5.33
N VAL A 245 2.51 11.86 4.00
CA VAL A 245 3.54 11.25 3.12
C VAL A 245 4.77 12.12 3.06
N SER A 246 4.65 13.45 2.99
CA SER A 246 5.83 14.34 3.03
C SER A 246 6.61 14.16 4.32
N ALA A 247 5.92 14.11 5.48
CA ALA A 247 6.56 13.85 6.77
C ALA A 247 7.26 12.49 6.82
N LEU A 248 6.66 11.44 6.22
CA LEU A 248 7.28 10.11 6.12
C LEU A 248 8.56 10.15 5.28
N VAL A 249 8.52 10.76 4.10
CA VAL A 249 9.68 10.88 3.20
C VAL A 249 10.81 11.63 3.89
N GLU A 250 10.55 12.81 4.46
CA GLU A 250 11.54 13.62 5.18
C GLU A 250 12.15 12.88 6.37
N ASP A 251 11.35 12.15 7.15
CA ASP A 251 11.85 11.36 8.28
C ASP A 251 12.74 10.22 7.81
N LEU A 252 12.33 9.46 6.78
CA LEU A 252 13.14 8.37 6.24
C LEU A 252 14.42 8.88 5.59
N GLU A 253 14.38 9.99 4.88
CA GLU A 253 15.57 10.62 4.29
C GLU A 253 16.53 11.09 5.37
N SER A 254 16.06 11.84 6.37
CA SER A 254 16.89 12.33 7.47
C SER A 254 17.50 11.22 8.34
N GLU A 255 16.86 10.07 8.41
CA GLU A 255 17.34 8.89 9.15
C GLU A 255 18.18 7.93 8.26
N GLY A 256 18.39 8.26 6.97
CA GLY A 256 19.16 7.44 6.02
C GLY A 256 18.47 6.11 5.66
N LEU A 257 17.13 6.06 5.77
CA LEU A 257 16.32 4.87 5.51
C LEU A 257 15.61 4.92 4.15
N LEU A 258 15.53 6.10 3.49
CA LEU A 258 14.80 6.26 2.24
C LEU A 258 15.42 5.45 1.10
N ASP A 259 16.74 5.32 1.04
CA ASP A 259 17.47 4.54 0.04
C ASP A 259 17.21 3.03 0.11
N SER A 260 16.68 2.55 1.24
CA SER A 260 16.29 1.15 1.45
C SER A 260 14.79 0.94 1.64
N THR A 261 13.99 1.99 1.47
CA THR A 261 12.53 1.96 1.64
C THR A 261 11.83 2.48 0.41
N LEU A 262 11.01 1.66 -0.21
CA LEU A 262 10.14 2.06 -1.32
C LEU A 262 8.77 2.44 -0.77
N ILE A 263 8.31 3.66 -1.00
CA ILE A 263 6.96 4.12 -0.71
C ILE A 263 6.15 4.08 -2.01
N VAL A 264 4.98 3.45 -1.96
CA VAL A 264 4.06 3.36 -3.11
C VAL A 264 2.75 4.05 -2.76
N ILE A 265 2.37 5.11 -3.50
CA ILE A 265 1.04 5.71 -3.44
C ILE A 265 0.24 5.11 -4.60
N ALA A 266 -0.73 4.28 -4.26
CA ALA A 266 -1.56 3.56 -5.23
C ALA A 266 -3.05 3.73 -4.93
N THR A 267 -3.84 3.59 -5.98
CA THR A 267 -5.31 3.54 -5.94
C THR A 267 -5.81 2.48 -6.90
N GLU A 268 -7.03 2.02 -6.74
CA GLU A 268 -7.59 0.95 -7.58
C GLU A 268 -7.94 1.39 -9.01
N PHE A 269 -8.26 2.67 -9.23
CA PHE A 269 -8.48 3.33 -10.51
C PHE A 269 -8.49 4.86 -10.33
N GLY A 270 -8.58 5.61 -11.42
CA GLY A 270 -8.70 7.06 -11.42
C GLY A 270 -10.15 7.56 -11.46
N ARG A 271 -10.30 8.85 -11.75
CA ARG A 271 -11.59 9.52 -11.89
C ARG A 271 -11.75 10.11 -13.28
N THR A 272 -13.02 10.26 -13.75
CA THR A 272 -13.28 10.83 -15.06
C THR A 272 -12.72 12.24 -15.18
N PRO A 273 -12.09 12.57 -16.34
CA PRO A 273 -11.73 13.96 -16.64
C PRO A 273 -12.94 14.88 -16.64
N LYS A 274 -14.05 14.43 -17.23
CA LYS A 274 -15.31 15.16 -17.22
C LYS A 274 -15.88 15.24 -15.80
N ILE A 275 -16.11 16.46 -15.33
CA ILE A 275 -16.85 16.76 -14.10
C ILE A 275 -18.34 16.50 -14.35
N ASN A 276 -18.99 15.70 -13.48
CA ASN A 276 -20.39 15.36 -13.61
C ASN A 276 -21.31 16.48 -13.07
N VAL A 277 -22.62 16.31 -13.22
CA VAL A 277 -23.63 17.31 -12.81
C VAL A 277 -23.67 17.60 -11.31
N ASN A 278 -23.07 16.73 -10.50
CA ASN A 278 -22.99 16.88 -9.04
C ASN A 278 -21.62 17.42 -8.61
N THR A 279 -20.90 18.11 -9.48
CA THR A 279 -19.52 18.59 -9.25
C THR A 279 -18.55 17.48 -8.81
N GLY A 280 -18.85 16.23 -9.18
CA GLY A 280 -18.08 15.04 -8.86
C GLY A 280 -17.37 14.47 -10.08
N ARG A 281 -16.63 13.37 -9.84
CA ARG A 281 -15.99 12.58 -10.88
C ARG A 281 -16.34 11.11 -10.70
N ASP A 282 -16.65 10.42 -11.82
CA ASP A 282 -17.02 9.00 -11.80
C ASP A 282 -15.79 8.09 -11.93
N HIS A 283 -15.97 6.77 -11.82
CA HIS A 283 -14.88 5.81 -11.92
C HIS A 283 -14.23 5.81 -13.29
N TYR A 284 -12.90 5.82 -13.33
CA TYR A 284 -12.15 5.86 -14.60
C TYR A 284 -10.90 4.97 -14.57
N PRO A 285 -10.99 3.72 -15.03
CA PRO A 285 -9.86 2.80 -15.02
C PRO A 285 -8.88 2.97 -16.19
N LYS A 286 -9.22 3.79 -17.21
CA LYS A 286 -8.46 3.89 -18.47
C LYS A 286 -7.16 4.67 -18.36
N ALA A 287 -7.08 5.59 -17.38
CA ALA A 287 -5.90 6.38 -17.08
C ALA A 287 -5.92 6.83 -15.62
N TYR A 288 -4.82 6.67 -14.90
CA TYR A 288 -4.62 7.18 -13.55
C TYR A 288 -3.15 7.15 -13.15
N SER A 289 -2.83 7.68 -11.96
CA SER A 289 -1.46 7.82 -11.52
C SER A 289 -1.14 6.86 -10.38
N THR A 290 0.10 6.37 -10.38
CA THR A 290 0.75 5.67 -9.27
C THR A 290 2.08 6.37 -9.00
N VAL A 291 2.47 6.53 -7.73
CA VAL A 291 3.73 7.20 -7.35
C VAL A 291 4.63 6.22 -6.63
N LEU A 292 5.89 6.18 -7.00
CA LEU A 292 6.96 5.43 -6.34
C LEU A 292 7.99 6.42 -5.79
N ILE A 293 8.36 6.31 -4.50
CA ILE A 293 9.29 7.23 -3.84
C ILE A 293 10.37 6.42 -3.11
N GLY A 294 11.63 6.79 -3.28
CA GLY A 294 12.75 6.25 -2.53
C GLY A 294 13.47 5.11 -3.24
N ALA A 295 13.72 4.02 -2.52
CA ALA A 295 14.64 2.95 -2.91
C ALA A 295 14.53 2.49 -4.37
N GLY A 296 15.66 2.58 -5.11
CA GLY A 296 15.83 1.99 -6.42
C GLY A 296 15.11 2.71 -7.58
N VAL A 297 14.43 3.87 -7.34
CA VAL A 297 13.78 4.62 -8.41
C VAL A 297 14.58 5.86 -8.81
N LYS A 298 14.49 6.26 -10.08
CA LYS A 298 15.01 7.54 -10.56
C LYS A 298 14.11 8.66 -10.08
N GLY A 299 14.53 9.40 -9.07
CA GLY A 299 13.76 10.51 -8.54
C GLY A 299 13.60 11.68 -9.52
N GLY A 300 12.58 12.53 -9.27
CA GLY A 300 12.36 13.80 -9.95
C GLY A 300 11.73 13.70 -11.33
N MET A 301 11.09 12.58 -11.72
CA MET A 301 10.55 12.40 -13.06
C MET A 301 9.09 11.93 -13.10
N ALA A 302 8.41 12.24 -14.21
CA ALA A 302 7.16 11.60 -14.59
C ALA A 302 7.42 10.54 -15.68
N TYR A 303 6.76 9.39 -15.56
CA TYR A 303 6.81 8.29 -16.53
C TYR A 303 5.45 8.10 -17.20
N GLY A 304 5.49 7.95 -18.53
CA GLY A 304 4.29 7.85 -19.34
C GLY A 304 3.52 9.15 -19.44
N GLU A 305 2.62 9.21 -20.40
CA GLU A 305 1.85 10.43 -20.69
C GLU A 305 0.39 10.09 -20.97
N THR A 306 -0.51 10.95 -20.52
CA THR A 306 -1.90 11.00 -20.95
C THR A 306 -2.12 12.17 -21.90
N ASP A 307 -3.22 12.12 -22.66
CA ASP A 307 -3.62 13.22 -23.54
C ASP A 307 -3.93 14.52 -22.76
N ASP A 308 -4.19 15.60 -23.49
CA ASP A 308 -4.43 16.95 -22.92
C ASP A 308 -5.62 17.00 -21.95
N THR A 309 -6.49 16.02 -22.00
CA THR A 309 -7.64 15.89 -21.12
C THR A 309 -7.47 14.81 -20.03
N ALA A 310 -6.30 14.18 -19.95
CA ALA A 310 -6.05 13.02 -19.08
C ALA A 310 -7.03 11.84 -19.29
N SER A 311 -7.61 11.74 -20.48
CA SER A 311 -8.61 10.72 -20.82
C SER A 311 -7.99 9.43 -21.35
N LYS A 312 -6.84 9.51 -22.00
CA LYS A 312 -6.18 8.37 -22.64
C LYS A 312 -4.70 8.38 -22.36
N VAL A 313 -4.18 7.22 -22.06
CA VAL A 313 -2.73 7.01 -22.09
C VAL A 313 -2.26 7.04 -23.54
N ILE A 314 -1.32 7.92 -23.84
CA ILE A 314 -0.76 8.11 -25.21
C ILE A 314 0.69 7.64 -25.31
N LYS A 315 1.38 7.45 -24.17
CA LYS A 315 2.76 6.99 -24.16
C LYS A 315 3.05 6.10 -22.95
N ASP A 316 3.86 5.07 -23.16
CA ASP A 316 4.42 4.20 -22.10
C ASP A 316 3.35 3.68 -21.11
N ALA A 317 2.28 3.06 -21.62
CA ALA A 317 1.21 2.50 -20.79
C ALA A 317 1.75 1.45 -19.80
N ALA A 318 1.35 1.57 -18.53
CA ALA A 318 1.69 0.66 -17.46
C ALA A 318 0.42 -0.01 -16.90
N THR A 319 0.40 -1.32 -16.83
CA THR A 319 -0.67 -2.06 -16.14
C THR A 319 -0.39 -2.21 -14.65
N ILE A 320 -1.41 -2.56 -13.87
CA ILE A 320 -1.23 -2.92 -12.45
C ILE A 320 -0.21 -4.05 -12.28
N SER A 321 -0.22 -5.04 -13.18
CA SER A 321 0.75 -6.14 -13.15
C SER A 321 2.18 -5.66 -13.38
N ASP A 322 2.39 -4.68 -14.26
CA ASP A 322 3.72 -4.09 -14.51
C ASP A 322 4.22 -3.30 -13.29
N ILE A 323 3.33 -2.55 -12.64
CA ILE A 323 3.65 -1.83 -11.40
C ILE A 323 4.02 -2.82 -10.28
N ASN A 324 3.20 -3.83 -10.04
CA ASN A 324 3.46 -4.83 -9.01
C ASN A 324 4.73 -5.65 -9.32
N ALA A 325 5.01 -5.96 -10.58
CA ALA A 325 6.27 -6.59 -10.99
C ALA A 325 7.48 -5.69 -10.69
N THR A 326 7.35 -4.38 -10.94
CA THR A 326 8.41 -3.41 -10.64
C THR A 326 8.65 -3.27 -9.13
N VAL A 327 7.57 -3.16 -8.35
CA VAL A 327 7.64 -3.11 -6.87
C VAL A 327 8.25 -4.39 -6.31
N ALA A 328 7.83 -5.56 -6.80
CA ALA A 328 8.38 -6.85 -6.39
C ALA A 328 9.88 -6.97 -6.71
N HIS A 329 10.28 -6.53 -7.90
CA HIS A 329 11.70 -6.49 -8.31
C HIS A 329 12.53 -5.59 -7.38
N LEU A 330 12.05 -4.39 -7.07
CA LEU A 330 12.70 -3.48 -6.12
C LEU A 330 12.76 -4.05 -4.70
N ALA A 331 11.79 -4.89 -4.32
CA ALA A 331 11.83 -5.65 -3.08
C ALA A 331 12.75 -6.88 -3.13
N GLY A 332 13.50 -7.10 -4.22
CA GLY A 332 14.44 -8.21 -4.40
C GLY A 332 13.79 -9.54 -4.74
N LEU A 333 12.53 -9.56 -5.20
CA LEU A 333 11.82 -10.79 -5.52
C LEU A 333 12.00 -11.18 -7.00
N ASP A 334 12.09 -12.49 -7.26
CA ASP A 334 12.08 -13.02 -8.63
C ASP A 334 10.63 -13.09 -9.15
N VAL A 335 10.27 -12.13 -10.00
CA VAL A 335 8.92 -11.97 -10.55
C VAL A 335 8.56 -13.05 -11.58
N LYS A 336 9.55 -13.80 -12.10
CA LYS A 336 9.35 -14.89 -13.07
C LYS A 336 9.25 -16.26 -12.42
N LYS A 337 9.51 -16.35 -11.13
CA LYS A 337 9.42 -17.61 -10.40
C LYS A 337 7.97 -18.04 -10.30
N GLU A 338 7.69 -19.28 -10.69
CA GLU A 338 6.40 -19.91 -10.55
C GLU A 338 6.25 -20.56 -9.18
N TYR A 339 5.08 -20.38 -8.57
CA TYR A 339 4.67 -20.99 -7.32
C TYR A 339 3.41 -21.81 -7.53
N LEU A 340 3.39 -23.02 -7.02
CA LEU A 340 2.23 -23.89 -7.18
C LEU A 340 1.15 -23.58 -6.13
N SER A 341 -0.08 -23.43 -6.60
CA SER A 341 -1.24 -23.42 -5.70
C SER A 341 -1.46 -24.82 -5.08
N PRO A 342 -2.30 -24.97 -4.05
CA PRO A 342 -2.63 -26.27 -3.46
C PRO A 342 -3.22 -27.29 -4.45
N THR A 343 -3.76 -26.83 -5.58
CA THR A 343 -4.29 -27.65 -6.67
C THR A 343 -3.26 -27.96 -7.75
N GLY A 344 -1.99 -27.57 -7.57
CA GLY A 344 -0.90 -27.79 -8.53
C GLY A 344 -0.86 -26.82 -9.70
N ARG A 345 -1.68 -25.76 -9.72
CA ARG A 345 -1.65 -24.74 -10.75
C ARG A 345 -0.52 -23.74 -10.49
N PRO A 346 0.35 -23.45 -11.51
CA PRO A 346 1.41 -22.46 -11.35
C PRO A 346 0.89 -21.03 -11.43
N PHE A 347 1.48 -20.14 -10.62
CA PHE A 347 1.24 -18.71 -10.59
C PHE A 347 2.57 -17.96 -10.44
N GLU A 348 2.74 -16.89 -11.22
CA GLU A 348 3.79 -15.91 -11.02
C GLU A 348 3.29 -14.81 -10.05
N LEU A 349 4.20 -14.13 -9.38
CA LEU A 349 3.88 -13.13 -8.35
C LEU A 349 3.02 -11.97 -8.89
N ALA A 350 3.29 -11.48 -10.08
CA ALA A 350 2.66 -10.30 -10.67
C ALA A 350 1.93 -10.59 -12.00
N ASP A 351 1.36 -11.79 -12.18
CA ASP A 351 0.59 -12.20 -13.38
C ASP A 351 1.27 -11.80 -14.71
N LYS A 352 2.56 -12.16 -14.87
CA LYS A 352 3.37 -11.85 -16.07
C LYS A 352 3.60 -10.36 -16.32
N GLY A 353 3.45 -9.52 -15.32
CA GLY A 353 3.78 -8.10 -15.40
C GLY A 353 5.25 -7.88 -15.78
N LYS A 354 5.51 -6.79 -16.50
CA LYS A 354 6.85 -6.41 -16.97
C LYS A 354 7.44 -5.36 -16.03
N ILE A 355 8.70 -5.54 -15.66
CA ILE A 355 9.43 -4.53 -14.89
C ILE A 355 9.63 -3.29 -15.74
N ILE A 356 9.26 -2.13 -15.23
CA ILE A 356 9.45 -0.82 -15.88
C ILE A 356 10.90 -0.36 -15.62
N THR A 357 11.84 -0.90 -16.38
CA THR A 357 13.29 -0.69 -16.14
C THR A 357 13.74 0.76 -16.35
N SER A 358 13.03 1.54 -17.15
CA SER A 358 13.37 2.95 -17.43
C SER A 358 13.25 3.87 -16.22
N ILE A 359 12.50 3.48 -15.20
CA ILE A 359 12.33 4.26 -13.96
C ILE A 359 13.25 3.79 -12.82
N LEU A 360 14.07 2.77 -13.04
CA LEU A 360 15.00 2.23 -12.04
C LEU A 360 16.33 2.99 -12.07
N SER A 361 16.92 3.26 -10.91
CA SER A 361 18.21 3.91 -10.73
C SER A 361 19.41 2.99 -10.99
#